data_35abab7342a5dce81bbdc5a0958e8b5b
#
_entry.id   35abab7342a5dce81bbdc5a0958e8b5b
#
_cell.length_a   1.000
_cell.length_b   1.000
_cell.length_c   1.000
_cell.angle_alpha   90.00
_cell.angle_beta   90.00
_cell.angle_gamma   90.00
#
_symmetry.space_group_name_H-M   'P 1'
#
loop_
_entity.id
_entity.type
_entity.pdbx_description
1 polymer ?
#
loop_
_entity_poly.entity_id
_entity_poly.type
_entity_poly.pdbx_seq_one_letter_code
_entity_poly.pdbx_strand_id
1 'polypeptide(L)'
;GKGRDHNPYCFSNWLCGGGIKGSISHGPSDDFGYKPADRNNPTQVYDIHATILHLLGIDHTKLTVRHGGIDRRLTDVHGHVIKEILA
;
A
#
# COMPACT_ATOMS: atom_id res chain seq x y z
N GLY A 1 -3.20 -11.66 27.77
CA GLY A 1 -4.48 -10.97 27.70
C GLY A 1 -5.51 -11.72 26.93
N LYS A 2 -6.69 -11.15 26.83
CA LYS A 2 -7.82 -11.76 26.11
C LYS A 2 -7.95 -11.31 24.68
N GLY A 3 -7.08 -10.44 24.20
CA GLY A 3 -7.08 -9.98 22.82
C GLY A 3 -6.47 -10.98 21.86
N ARG A 4 -6.55 -10.66 20.58
CA ARG A 4 -5.94 -11.45 19.51
C ARG A 4 -4.82 -10.67 18.86
N ASP A 5 -3.80 -11.38 18.37
CA ASP A 5 -2.72 -10.76 17.64
C ASP A 5 -3.21 -10.30 16.26
N HIS A 6 -2.54 -9.28 15.74
CA HIS A 6 -2.75 -8.83 14.38
C HIS A 6 -2.17 -9.84 13.40
N ASN A 7 -2.80 -9.96 12.22
CA ASN A 7 -2.25 -10.76 11.14
C ASN A 7 -1.30 -9.87 10.31
N PRO A 8 0.03 -10.08 10.37
CA PRO A 8 0.97 -9.26 9.60
C PRO A 8 1.07 -9.67 8.13
N TYR A 9 0.51 -10.81 7.73
CA TYR A 9 0.66 -11.35 6.37
C TYR A 9 -0.40 -10.83 5.40
N CYS A 10 -1.56 -10.46 5.92
CA CYS A 10 -2.64 -9.92 5.10
C CYS A 10 -3.60 -9.15 5.99
N PHE A 11 -3.98 -7.95 5.57
CA PHE A 11 -4.96 -7.13 6.26
C PHE A 11 -5.64 -6.20 5.27
N SER A 12 -6.80 -5.67 5.66
CA SER A 12 -7.60 -4.82 4.79
C SER A 12 -7.42 -3.36 5.13
N ASN A 13 -7.43 -2.51 4.10
CA ASN A 13 -7.45 -1.07 4.22
C ASN A 13 -8.66 -0.53 3.47
N TRP A 14 -9.17 0.61 3.92
CA TRP A 14 -10.30 1.28 3.30
C TRP A 14 -9.91 2.70 2.89
N LEU A 15 -10.17 3.03 1.63
CA LEU A 15 -9.86 4.34 1.06
C LEU A 15 -11.07 4.89 0.33
N CYS A 16 -11.29 6.20 0.41
CA CYS A 16 -12.35 6.86 -0.34
C CYS A 16 -12.02 8.31 -0.66
N GLY A 17 -12.66 8.83 -1.70
CA GLY A 17 -12.46 10.21 -2.14
C GLY A 17 -11.17 10.41 -2.91
N GLY A 18 -10.74 11.67 -3.07
CA GLY A 18 -9.40 12.03 -3.55
C GLY A 18 -8.92 11.40 -4.86
N GLY A 19 -9.80 11.02 -5.78
CA GLY A 19 -9.41 10.36 -7.03
C GLY A 19 -9.38 8.83 -6.94
N ILE A 20 -9.92 8.24 -5.87
CA ILE A 20 -10.06 6.79 -5.71
C ILE A 20 -11.40 6.35 -6.29
N LYS A 21 -11.40 5.23 -7.03
CA LYS A 21 -12.65 4.61 -7.49
C LYS A 21 -13.50 4.16 -6.31
N GLY A 22 -14.82 4.42 -6.40
CA GLY A 22 -15.75 3.93 -5.40
C GLY A 22 -16.24 2.52 -5.69
N SER A 23 -16.70 1.83 -4.64
CA SER A 23 -17.41 0.55 -4.74
C SER A 23 -16.60 -0.57 -5.42
N ILE A 24 -15.30 -0.61 -5.20
CA ILE A 24 -14.44 -1.67 -5.71
C ILE A 24 -13.62 -2.30 -4.60
N SER A 25 -13.17 -3.52 -4.85
CA SER A 25 -12.16 -4.19 -4.04
C SER A 25 -10.92 -4.47 -4.88
N HIS A 26 -9.75 -4.42 -4.27
CA HIS A 26 -8.49 -4.68 -4.94
C HIS A 26 -7.62 -5.57 -4.06
N GLY A 27 -7.03 -6.60 -4.65
CA GLY A 27 -6.12 -7.47 -3.95
C GLY A 27 -6.82 -8.44 -2.98
N PRO A 28 -7.46 -9.51 -3.48
CA PRO A 28 -8.13 -10.47 -2.60
C PRO A 28 -7.12 -11.25 -1.75
N SER A 29 -7.58 -11.72 -0.60
CA SER A 29 -6.85 -12.67 0.21
C SER A 29 -7.02 -14.09 -0.32
N ASP A 30 -6.25 -15.05 0.23
CA ASP A 30 -6.51 -16.47 0.01
C ASP A 30 -7.83 -16.89 0.71
N ASP A 31 -8.22 -18.15 0.53
CA ASP A 31 -9.50 -18.64 1.07
C ASP A 31 -9.60 -18.55 2.60
N PHE A 32 -8.47 -18.48 3.28
CA PHE A 32 -8.43 -18.40 4.74
C PHE A 32 -8.32 -16.98 5.27
N GLY A 33 -8.16 -15.99 4.39
CA GLY A 33 -7.91 -14.61 4.79
C GLY A 33 -6.57 -14.41 5.48
N TYR A 34 -5.62 -15.33 5.29
CA TYR A 34 -4.35 -15.34 6.00
C TYR A 34 -3.23 -14.63 5.23
N LYS A 35 -3.17 -14.85 3.92
CA LYS A 35 -2.16 -14.26 3.02
C LYS A 35 -2.82 -13.74 1.75
N PRO A 36 -2.15 -12.85 0.98
CA PRO A 36 -2.68 -12.42 -0.31
C PRO A 36 -2.86 -13.62 -1.25
N ALA A 37 -3.93 -13.61 -2.04
CA ALA A 37 -4.20 -14.66 -3.02
C ALA A 37 -3.07 -14.76 -4.05
N ASP A 38 -2.60 -13.63 -4.57
CA ASP A 38 -1.43 -13.55 -5.45
C ASP A 38 -0.18 -13.34 -4.62
N ARG A 39 0.53 -14.43 -4.33
CA ARG A 39 1.75 -14.39 -3.50
C ARG A 39 2.97 -13.87 -4.26
N ASN A 40 2.92 -13.86 -5.59
CA ASN A 40 4.03 -13.38 -6.41
C ASN A 40 3.99 -11.87 -6.62
N ASN A 41 2.80 -11.28 -6.56
CA ASN A 41 2.61 -9.85 -6.79
C ASN A 41 1.55 -9.26 -5.84
N PRO A 42 1.79 -9.34 -4.53
CA PRO A 42 0.84 -8.79 -3.55
C PRO A 42 0.91 -7.26 -3.55
N THR A 43 -0.19 -6.63 -3.14
CA THR A 43 -0.19 -5.20 -2.82
C THR A 43 0.47 -5.01 -1.47
N GLN A 44 1.52 -4.20 -1.44
CA GLN A 44 2.30 -3.93 -0.23
C GLN A 44 1.96 -2.55 0.34
N VAL A 45 2.35 -2.32 1.59
CA VAL A 45 2.19 -1.01 2.24
C VAL A 45 2.90 0.08 1.44
N TYR A 46 4.05 -0.21 0.86
CA TYR A 46 4.77 0.73 -0.01
C TYR A 46 3.91 1.17 -1.20
N ASP A 47 3.10 0.26 -1.76
CA ASP A 47 2.23 0.56 -2.90
C ASP A 47 1.11 1.52 -2.50
N ILE A 48 0.55 1.36 -1.30
CA ILE A 48 -0.46 2.27 -0.76
C ILE A 48 0.15 3.65 -0.56
N HIS A 49 1.32 3.75 0.02
CA HIS A 49 2.02 5.03 0.21
C HIS A 49 2.32 5.70 -1.13
N ALA A 50 2.81 4.94 -2.12
CA ALA A 50 3.09 5.46 -3.45
C ALA A 50 1.81 6.01 -4.11
N THR A 51 0.69 5.31 -3.95
CA THR A 51 -0.60 5.71 -4.50
C THR A 51 -1.11 7.00 -3.85
N ILE A 52 -1.02 7.11 -2.52
CA ILE A 52 -1.43 8.32 -1.80
C ILE A 52 -0.59 9.51 -2.25
N LEU A 53 0.72 9.34 -2.36
CA LEU A 53 1.61 10.40 -2.81
C LEU A 53 1.29 10.82 -4.25
N HIS A 54 1.00 9.87 -5.13
CA HIS A 54 0.58 10.14 -6.50
C HIS A 54 -0.69 10.99 -6.54
N LEU A 55 -1.68 10.67 -5.71
CA LEU A 55 -2.93 11.42 -5.63
C LEU A 55 -2.71 12.84 -5.09
N LEU A 56 -1.68 13.06 -4.29
CA LEU A 56 -1.27 14.38 -3.81
C LEU A 56 -0.41 15.13 -4.82
N GLY A 57 -0.14 14.56 -5.99
CA GLY A 57 0.70 15.17 -7.02
C GLY A 57 2.19 15.04 -6.76
N ILE A 58 2.59 14.11 -5.89
CA ILE A 58 3.99 13.90 -5.52
C ILE A 58 4.50 12.60 -6.13
N ASP A 59 5.64 12.65 -6.83
CA ASP A 59 6.33 11.45 -7.30
C ASP A 59 7.07 10.83 -6.12
N HIS A 60 6.61 9.64 -5.67
CA HIS A 60 7.19 8.97 -4.50
C HIS A 60 8.66 8.62 -4.69
N THR A 61 9.13 8.48 -5.92
CA THR A 61 10.54 8.16 -6.19
C THR A 61 11.46 9.35 -5.94
N LYS A 62 10.92 10.57 -5.88
CA LYS A 62 11.66 11.81 -5.66
C LYS A 62 11.53 12.35 -4.24
N LEU A 63 10.60 11.81 -3.45
CA LEU A 63 10.43 12.24 -2.06
C LEU A 63 11.41 11.49 -1.18
N THR A 64 12.35 12.23 -0.61
CA THR A 64 13.38 11.64 0.25
C THR A 64 13.41 12.32 1.61
N VAL A 65 13.83 11.56 2.61
CA VAL A 65 14.10 12.05 3.97
C VAL A 65 15.54 11.71 4.30
N ARG A 66 16.29 12.71 4.77
CA ARG A 66 17.67 12.48 5.17
C ARG A 66 17.70 11.86 6.56
N HIS A 67 18.27 10.67 6.65
CA HIS A 67 18.41 9.94 7.91
C HIS A 67 19.75 9.21 7.95
N GLY A 68 20.50 9.42 9.03
CA GLY A 68 21.81 8.78 9.17
C GLY A 68 22.81 9.16 8.09
N GLY A 69 22.71 10.37 7.51
CA GLY A 69 23.58 10.83 6.43
C GLY A 69 23.22 10.30 5.05
N ILE A 70 22.12 9.58 4.92
CA ILE A 70 21.65 9.00 3.66
C ILE A 70 20.25 9.56 3.36
N ASP A 71 20.02 9.98 2.11
CA ASP A 71 18.69 10.35 1.64
C ASP A 71 17.90 9.08 1.32
N ARG A 72 16.76 8.90 1.99
CA ARG A 72 15.91 7.72 1.82
C ARG A 72 14.56 8.12 1.29
N ARG A 73 14.06 7.36 0.31
CA ARG A 73 12.68 7.50 -0.16
C ARG A 73 11.72 6.96 0.89
N LEU A 74 10.54 7.57 0.98
CA LEU A 74 9.50 7.09 1.89
C LEU A 74 9.08 5.64 1.56
N THR A 75 9.10 5.27 0.29
CA THR A 75 8.78 3.92 -0.18
C THR A 75 10.04 3.05 -0.36
N ASP A 76 11.18 3.54 0.06
CA ASP A 76 12.49 2.89 -0.10
C ASP A 76 12.75 2.57 -1.59
N VAL A 77 13.17 1.34 -1.92
CA VAL A 77 13.33 0.90 -3.31
C VAL A 77 12.09 0.20 -3.84
N HIS A 78 11.04 0.16 -3.04
CA HIS A 78 9.78 -0.54 -3.32
C HIS A 78 8.69 0.43 -3.72
N GLY A 79 7.51 -0.12 -3.97
CA GLY A 79 6.31 0.66 -4.19
C GLY A 79 6.03 0.95 -5.65
N HIS A 80 4.79 0.77 -6.03
CA HIS A 80 4.26 1.21 -7.32
C HIS A 80 2.86 1.77 -7.09
N VAL A 81 2.46 2.70 -7.94
CA VAL A 81 1.13 3.28 -7.88
C VAL A 81 0.11 2.21 -8.29
N ILE A 82 -0.91 2.01 -7.46
CA ILE A 82 -1.98 1.04 -7.73
C ILE A 82 -2.98 1.70 -8.69
N LYS A 83 -2.72 1.60 -9.99
CA LYS A 83 -3.52 2.27 -11.02
C LYS A 83 -4.95 1.76 -11.08
N GLU A 84 -5.18 0.51 -10.69
CA GLU A 84 -6.47 -0.14 -10.74
C GLU A 84 -7.51 0.50 -9.82
N ILE A 85 -7.09 1.20 -8.77
CA ILE A 85 -8.02 1.87 -7.83
C ILE A 85 -8.18 3.35 -8.14
N LEU A 86 -7.49 3.89 -9.12
CA LEU A 86 -7.62 5.31 -9.49
C LEU A 86 -8.87 5.53 -10.34
N ALA A 87 -9.56 6.63 -10.05
CA ALA A 87 -10.75 7.02 -10.78
C ALA A 87 -10.41 7.45 -12.22
#